data_8f4a45cab77868aa3843e4e56966e953
#
_entry.id   8f4a45cab77868aa3843e4e56966e953
#
_cell.length_a   1.000
_cell.length_b   1.000
_cell.length_c   1.000
_cell.angle_alpha   90.00
_cell.angle_beta   90.00
_cell.angle_gamma   90.00
#
_symmetry.space_group_name_H-M   'P 1'
#
loop_
_entity.id
_entity.type
_entity.pdbx_description
1 polymer ?
#
loop_
_entity_poly.entity_id
_entity_poly.type
_entity_poly.pdbx_seq_one_letter_code
_entity_poly.pdbx_strand_id
1 'polypeptide(L)'
;LAAGGTESFDANDFNAVLDQIVGLDYSNVILDQVGDNAYSATTKAYLTHMNGAAKFQHFLYVAGYDKGADFSKEIDLAKNFDSSFVQLVHGGAGVVSAFDAQKIRWWGVMYNLCAIVGRISGKPPYVPPTFKTIGVDRLQHALTESEKKKALKYGILATVLNDYTGKFNILQGVNTLQDNANLFNAKGQSYSIQFMRIVAQINKELIVNATLDLLGQENGVNANTLTAGAVKDWTVAYLQSRTATDAQDNLILSFKDVVTTRKEDAYFTTYKIVVNNEITKLFFTGYLIRG
;
A
#
# COMPACT_ATOMS: atom_id res chain seq x y z
N LEU A 1 23.27 31.53 19.07
CA LEU A 1 22.40 30.39 18.96
C LEU A 1 21.12 30.72 19.70
N ALA A 2 20.08 31.18 19.02
CA ALA A 2 18.76 31.32 19.58
C ALA A 2 18.29 29.93 20.02
N ALA A 3 17.82 29.81 21.27
CA ALA A 3 17.13 28.60 21.72
C ALA A 3 15.95 28.40 20.78
N GLY A 4 15.98 27.30 20.02
CA GLY A 4 14.88 26.93 19.16
C GLY A 4 13.63 26.77 20.01
N GLY A 5 12.60 27.56 19.73
CA GLY A 5 11.29 27.35 20.33
C GLY A 5 10.88 25.90 20.10
N THR A 6 10.36 25.24 21.10
CA THR A 6 9.63 24.00 20.95
C THR A 6 8.35 24.31 20.19
N GLU A 7 8.41 24.27 18.86
CA GLU A 7 7.18 24.30 18.06
C GLU A 7 6.43 23.00 18.38
N SER A 8 5.30 23.13 19.02
CA SER A 8 4.40 22.01 19.26
C SER A 8 3.60 21.76 17.98
N PHE A 9 3.98 20.74 17.24
CA PHE A 9 3.21 20.26 16.10
C PHE A 9 1.95 19.57 16.62
N ASP A 10 0.79 20.09 16.26
CA ASP A 10 -0.50 19.55 16.69
C ASP A 10 -1.28 18.87 15.55
N ALA A 11 -2.47 18.36 15.85
CA ALA A 11 -3.31 17.68 14.86
C ALA A 11 -3.81 18.63 13.75
N ASN A 12 -3.91 19.95 14.00
CA ASN A 12 -4.32 20.93 13.00
C ASN A 12 -3.18 21.20 12.02
N ASP A 13 -1.95 21.28 12.53
CA ASP A 13 -0.74 21.40 11.70
C ASP A 13 -0.60 20.17 10.80
N PHE A 14 -0.86 18.98 11.33
CA PHE A 14 -0.84 17.74 10.57
C PHE A 14 -1.92 17.74 9.47
N ASN A 15 -3.14 18.17 9.76
CA ASN A 15 -4.20 18.33 8.77
C ASN A 15 -3.82 19.30 7.67
N ALA A 16 -3.25 20.46 8.04
CA ALA A 16 -2.84 21.48 7.07
C ALA A 16 -1.76 20.94 6.10
N VAL A 17 -0.83 20.12 6.58
CA VAL A 17 0.17 19.47 5.73
C VAL A 17 -0.49 18.43 4.81
N LEU A 18 -1.40 17.60 5.32
CA LEU A 18 -2.12 16.63 4.52
C LEU A 18 -2.96 17.29 3.44
N ASP A 19 -3.62 18.41 3.73
CA ASP A 19 -4.42 19.18 2.77
C ASP A 19 -3.58 19.73 1.62
N GLN A 20 -2.31 20.06 1.85
CA GLN A 20 -1.40 20.52 0.79
C GLN A 20 -1.03 19.42 -0.21
N ILE A 21 -1.04 18.16 0.22
CA ILE A 21 -0.73 17.01 -0.67
C ILE A 21 -1.98 16.44 -1.35
N VAL A 22 -3.19 16.88 -0.96
CA VAL A 22 -4.44 16.55 -1.65
C VAL A 22 -4.41 17.11 -3.08
N GLY A 23 -4.46 16.27 -4.06
CA GLY A 23 -4.43 16.71 -5.46
C GLY A 23 -3.05 16.60 -6.11
N LEU A 24 -2.02 16.25 -5.34
CA LEU A 24 -0.74 15.87 -5.89
C LEU A 24 -0.78 14.39 -6.31
N ASP A 25 -0.21 14.10 -7.48
CA ASP A 25 -0.19 12.73 -8.02
C ASP A 25 0.93 11.88 -7.37
N TYR A 26 0.81 11.67 -6.07
CA TYR A 26 1.68 10.76 -5.33
C TYR A 26 0.97 9.46 -5.02
N SER A 27 1.64 8.32 -5.28
CA SER A 27 1.11 7.01 -4.92
C SER A 27 1.38 6.66 -3.45
N ASN A 28 2.51 7.11 -2.90
CA ASN A 28 2.98 6.73 -1.58
C ASN A 28 3.39 7.97 -0.77
N VAL A 29 2.91 8.05 0.46
CA VAL A 29 3.24 9.09 1.42
C VAL A 29 3.89 8.43 2.63
N ILE A 30 5.01 8.97 3.10
CA ILE A 30 5.72 8.49 4.28
C ILE A 30 5.43 9.45 5.42
N LEU A 31 4.99 8.89 6.55
CA LEU A 31 4.77 9.64 7.78
C LEU A 31 5.76 9.18 8.86
N ASP A 32 6.52 10.13 9.39
CA ASP A 32 7.37 9.90 10.54
C ASP A 32 6.56 10.02 11.83
N GLN A 33 6.78 9.07 12.74
CA GLN A 33 6.31 9.08 14.12
C GLN A 33 4.83 9.46 14.34
N VAL A 34 3.92 8.69 13.79
CA VAL A 34 2.50 8.75 14.17
C VAL A 34 2.26 7.84 15.39
N GLY A 35 3.13 7.95 16.41
CA GLY A 35 3.06 7.11 17.62
C GLY A 35 1.92 7.47 18.56
N ASP A 36 1.14 8.51 18.27
CA ASP A 36 0.04 8.94 19.13
C ASP A 36 -1.32 8.63 18.49
N ASN A 37 -2.25 8.15 19.31
CA ASN A 37 -3.63 7.83 18.90
C ASN A 37 -4.38 9.06 18.32
N ALA A 38 -4.00 10.27 18.70
CA ALA A 38 -4.57 11.51 18.17
C ALA A 38 -4.38 11.65 16.65
N TYR A 39 -3.21 11.28 16.13
CA TYR A 39 -2.93 11.35 14.70
C TYR A 39 -3.57 10.23 13.89
N SER A 40 -3.92 9.11 14.52
CA SER A 40 -4.57 7.99 13.81
C SER A 40 -5.97 8.36 13.32
N ALA A 41 -6.74 9.11 14.09
CA ALA A 41 -8.08 9.57 13.69
C ALA A 41 -8.01 10.56 12.51
N THR A 42 -7.09 11.51 12.57
CA THR A 42 -6.83 12.49 11.51
C THR A 42 -6.36 11.82 10.22
N THR A 43 -5.41 10.89 10.33
CA THR A 43 -4.91 10.08 9.21
C THR A 43 -6.05 9.29 8.56
N LYS A 44 -6.96 8.74 9.36
CA LYS A 44 -8.11 7.99 8.88
C LYS A 44 -9.12 8.87 8.15
N ALA A 45 -9.38 10.08 8.65
CA ALA A 45 -10.24 11.06 7.99
C ALA A 45 -9.64 11.52 6.65
N TYR A 46 -8.35 11.82 6.60
CA TYR A 46 -7.64 12.15 5.38
C TYR A 46 -7.71 11.01 4.35
N LEU A 47 -7.46 9.76 4.75
CA LEU A 47 -7.55 8.61 3.84
C LEU A 47 -8.96 8.41 3.31
N THR A 48 -9.98 8.62 4.13
CA THR A 48 -11.38 8.55 3.68
C THR A 48 -11.66 9.62 2.64
N HIS A 49 -11.10 10.81 2.82
CA HIS A 49 -11.23 11.90 1.85
C HIS A 49 -10.46 11.61 0.56
N MET A 50 -9.19 11.18 0.65
CA MET A 50 -8.34 10.93 -0.52
C MET A 50 -8.74 9.70 -1.32
N ASN A 51 -9.25 8.67 -0.67
CA ASN A 51 -9.68 7.44 -1.33
C ASN A 51 -11.18 7.46 -1.70
N GLY A 52 -11.81 8.62 -1.60
CA GLY A 52 -13.16 8.85 -2.10
C GLY A 52 -13.25 8.79 -3.63
N ALA A 53 -14.47 8.75 -4.14
CA ALA A 53 -14.72 8.76 -5.58
C ALA A 53 -14.06 9.97 -6.28
N ALA A 54 -13.52 9.74 -7.46
CA ALA A 54 -12.88 10.75 -8.33
C ALA A 54 -11.57 11.37 -7.79
N LYS A 55 -10.86 10.69 -6.87
CA LYS A 55 -9.56 11.13 -6.38
C LYS A 55 -8.51 10.04 -6.54
N PHE A 56 -7.23 10.46 -6.55
CA PHE A 56 -6.12 9.51 -6.54
C PHE A 56 -6.03 8.80 -5.19
N GLN A 57 -5.83 7.49 -5.22
CA GLN A 57 -5.71 6.70 -4.01
C GLN A 57 -4.26 6.74 -3.51
N HIS A 58 -4.07 7.23 -2.29
CA HIS A 58 -2.77 7.32 -1.64
C HIS A 58 -2.58 6.21 -0.61
N PHE A 59 -1.36 5.68 -0.56
CA PHE A 59 -0.90 4.75 0.46
C PHE A 59 -0.06 5.49 1.48
N LEU A 60 -0.41 5.36 2.74
CA LEU A 60 0.34 5.94 3.85
C LEU A 60 1.23 4.88 4.50
N TYR A 61 2.51 5.12 4.50
CA TYR A 61 3.50 4.31 5.19
C TYR A 61 3.90 5.02 6.47
N VAL A 62 3.62 4.38 7.59
CA VAL A 62 3.77 4.95 8.93
C VAL A 62 4.91 4.24 9.66
N ALA A 63 5.79 5.01 10.28
CA ALA A 63 6.81 4.49 11.15
C ALA A 63 6.21 3.98 12.46
N GLY A 64 6.49 2.73 12.80
CA GLY A 64 6.21 2.15 14.10
C GLY A 64 7.28 2.52 15.12
N TYR A 65 7.65 1.58 15.97
CA TYR A 65 8.66 1.78 17.01
C TYR A 65 9.98 1.10 16.65
N ASP A 66 11.08 1.67 17.11
CA ASP A 66 12.42 1.14 16.84
C ASP A 66 12.67 -0.21 17.52
N LYS A 67 12.11 -0.41 18.71
CA LYS A 67 12.47 -1.50 19.62
C LYS A 67 11.28 -2.44 19.88
N GLY A 68 11.60 -3.72 20.08
CA GLY A 68 10.61 -4.76 20.30
C GLY A 68 9.78 -4.63 21.56
N ALA A 69 10.27 -3.91 22.59
CA ALA A 69 9.47 -3.64 23.79
C ALA A 69 8.16 -2.91 23.52
N ASP A 70 8.08 -2.21 22.40
CA ASP A 70 6.91 -1.44 22.00
C ASP A 70 6.00 -2.17 21.00
N PHE A 71 6.28 -3.43 20.69
CA PHE A 71 5.53 -4.19 19.68
C PHE A 71 4.03 -4.33 20.02
N SER A 72 3.67 -4.39 21.30
CA SER A 72 2.25 -4.38 21.71
C SER A 72 1.55 -3.07 21.38
N LYS A 73 2.25 -1.94 21.49
CA LYS A 73 1.73 -0.62 21.11
C LYS A 73 1.52 -0.51 19.60
N GLU A 74 2.42 -1.12 18.80
CA GLU A 74 2.24 -1.19 17.34
C GLU A 74 1.01 -1.99 16.95
N ILE A 75 0.71 -3.09 17.66
CA ILE A 75 -0.52 -3.85 17.45
C ILE A 75 -1.75 -2.99 17.71
N ASP A 76 -1.75 -2.20 18.77
CA ASP A 76 -2.88 -1.32 19.08
C ASP A 76 -2.98 -0.17 18.07
N LEU A 77 -1.86 0.37 17.62
CA LEU A 77 -1.82 1.38 16.56
C LEU A 77 -2.34 0.81 15.23
N ALA A 78 -1.93 -0.41 14.84
CA ALA A 78 -2.42 -1.08 13.65
C ALA A 78 -3.94 -1.31 13.70
N LYS A 79 -4.49 -1.72 14.86
CA LYS A 79 -5.94 -1.85 15.06
C LYS A 79 -6.67 -0.50 14.96
N ASN A 80 -6.06 0.57 15.46
CA ASN A 80 -6.65 1.89 15.38
C ASN A 80 -6.71 2.42 13.95
N PHE A 81 -5.70 2.14 13.13
CA PHE A 81 -5.74 2.49 11.71
C PHE A 81 -6.80 1.70 10.95
N ASP A 82 -6.85 0.40 11.11
CA ASP A 82 -7.80 -0.50 10.45
C ASP A 82 -8.11 -0.09 9.01
N SER A 83 -7.08 -0.01 8.17
CA SER A 83 -7.18 0.55 6.82
C SER A 83 -6.37 -0.25 5.82
N SER A 84 -6.97 -0.50 4.65
CA SER A 84 -6.28 -1.11 3.50
C SER A 84 -5.24 -0.19 2.84
N PHE A 85 -5.22 1.09 3.19
CA PHE A 85 -4.32 2.11 2.64
C PHE A 85 -3.22 2.55 3.61
N VAL A 86 -3.17 2.00 4.82
CA VAL A 86 -2.12 2.27 5.81
C VAL A 86 -1.22 1.06 5.98
N GLN A 87 0.07 1.28 5.90
CA GLN A 87 1.12 0.30 6.14
C GLN A 87 1.95 0.74 7.35
N LEU A 88 1.83 0.04 8.45
CA LEU A 88 2.62 0.27 9.66
C LEU A 88 3.91 -0.56 9.61
N VAL A 89 5.07 0.09 9.60
CA VAL A 89 6.37 -0.58 9.50
C VAL A 89 6.99 -0.75 10.87
N HIS A 90 7.35 -1.99 11.20
CA HIS A 90 8.01 -2.37 12.44
C HIS A 90 9.53 -2.26 12.35
N GLY A 91 10.12 -1.79 13.44
CA GLY A 91 11.51 -2.01 13.82
C GLY A 91 12.51 -1.10 13.12
N GLY A 92 13.44 -0.60 13.92
CA GLY A 92 14.58 0.14 13.44
C GLY A 92 15.59 -0.75 12.72
N ALA A 93 16.28 -0.15 11.77
CA ALA A 93 17.32 -0.82 10.99
C ALA A 93 18.65 -0.04 11.01
N GLY A 94 19.71 -0.76 10.70
CA GLY A 94 21.04 -0.21 10.59
C GLY A 94 21.80 -0.76 9.39
N VAL A 95 22.84 -0.03 9.01
CA VAL A 95 23.80 -0.42 7.98
C VAL A 95 25.20 -0.47 8.54
N VAL A 96 26.03 -1.35 7.99
CA VAL A 96 27.45 -1.40 8.28
C VAL A 96 28.09 -0.10 7.78
N SER A 97 28.91 0.51 8.61
CA SER A 97 29.60 1.76 8.25
C SER A 97 30.53 1.51 7.07
N ALA A 98 30.44 2.36 6.04
CA ALA A 98 31.37 2.32 4.92
C ALA A 98 32.84 2.61 5.31
N PHE A 99 33.06 3.29 6.45
CA PHE A 99 34.39 3.67 6.93
C PHE A 99 34.95 2.69 7.97
N ASP A 100 34.08 1.91 8.64
CA ASP A 100 34.46 0.95 9.66
C ASP A 100 33.47 -0.22 9.64
N ALA A 101 33.86 -1.30 8.99
CA ALA A 101 33.04 -2.50 8.80
C ALA A 101 32.63 -3.19 10.12
N GLN A 102 33.26 -2.84 11.24
CA GLN A 102 32.87 -3.36 12.57
C GLN A 102 31.78 -2.54 13.24
N LYS A 103 31.52 -1.32 12.74
CA LYS A 103 30.51 -0.43 13.32
C LYS A 103 29.22 -0.42 12.53
N ILE A 104 28.11 -0.57 13.24
CA ILE A 104 26.77 -0.44 12.69
C ILE A 104 26.27 0.98 12.96
N ARG A 105 25.81 1.66 11.93
CA ARG A 105 25.07 2.91 12.07
C ARG A 105 23.57 2.59 12.14
N TRP A 106 22.98 2.90 13.27
CA TRP A 106 21.57 2.76 13.51
C TRP A 106 20.83 4.02 13.03
N TRP A 107 19.85 3.83 12.18
CA TRP A 107 19.05 4.91 11.59
C TRP A 107 17.59 4.90 12.02
N GLY A 108 17.23 4.02 12.94
CA GLY A 108 15.87 3.88 13.45
C GLY A 108 14.89 3.30 12.43
N VAL A 109 13.60 3.35 12.78
CA VAL A 109 12.51 2.79 11.99
C VAL A 109 12.33 3.52 10.65
N MET A 110 12.62 4.82 10.58
CA MET A 110 12.52 5.59 9.34
C MET A 110 13.41 5.05 8.23
N TYR A 111 14.61 4.59 8.56
CA TYR A 111 15.46 3.97 7.54
C TYR A 111 14.85 2.69 6.98
N ASN A 112 14.31 1.81 7.84
CA ASN A 112 13.63 0.59 7.44
C ASN A 112 12.40 0.91 6.58
N LEU A 113 11.61 1.88 7.01
CA LEU A 113 10.44 2.38 6.29
C LEU A 113 10.83 2.86 4.88
N CYS A 114 11.82 3.75 4.75
CA CYS A 114 12.28 4.26 3.47
C CYS A 114 12.82 3.14 2.55
N ALA A 115 13.56 2.17 3.11
CA ALA A 115 14.07 1.02 2.36
C ALA A 115 12.91 0.15 1.80
N ILE A 116 11.89 -0.10 2.61
CA ILE A 116 10.68 -0.85 2.20
C ILE A 116 9.91 -0.07 1.15
N VAL A 117 9.59 1.20 1.40
CA VAL A 117 8.80 2.03 0.47
C VAL A 117 9.53 2.20 -0.86
N GLY A 118 10.84 2.47 -0.83
CA GLY A 118 11.65 2.55 -2.05
C GLY A 118 11.62 1.24 -2.84
N ARG A 119 11.66 0.09 -2.15
CA ARG A 119 11.55 -1.22 -2.80
C ARG A 119 10.19 -1.47 -3.41
N ILE A 120 9.11 -1.05 -2.75
CA ILE A 120 7.74 -1.22 -3.24
C ILE A 120 7.46 -0.26 -4.39
N SER A 121 7.81 1.03 -4.24
CA SER A 121 7.57 2.07 -5.25
C SER A 121 8.33 1.85 -6.54
N GLY A 122 9.53 1.28 -6.47
CA GLY A 122 10.35 0.96 -7.64
C GLY A 122 9.90 -0.28 -8.43
N LYS A 123 8.71 -0.83 -8.13
CA LYS A 123 8.17 -2.02 -8.82
C LYS A 123 6.73 -1.79 -9.27
N PRO A 124 6.33 -2.37 -10.42
CA PRO A 124 4.94 -2.33 -10.88
C PRO A 124 3.96 -2.87 -9.82
N PRO A 125 2.70 -2.42 -9.82
CA PRO A 125 1.69 -2.82 -8.82
C PRO A 125 1.46 -4.32 -8.70
N TYR A 126 1.57 -5.05 -9.80
CA TYR A 126 1.39 -6.51 -9.85
C TYR A 126 2.57 -7.30 -9.22
N VAL A 127 3.69 -6.67 -8.93
CA VAL A 127 4.82 -7.34 -8.27
C VAL A 127 4.60 -7.31 -6.76
N PRO A 128 4.44 -8.49 -6.12
CA PRO A 128 4.22 -8.56 -4.68
C PRO A 128 5.46 -8.07 -3.92
N PRO A 129 5.29 -7.30 -2.84
CA PRO A 129 6.40 -6.90 -1.98
C PRO A 129 6.92 -8.04 -1.09
N THR A 130 6.14 -9.08 -0.89
CA THR A 130 6.47 -10.26 -0.07
C THR A 130 7.79 -10.90 -0.51
N PHE A 131 8.64 -11.21 0.45
CA PHE A 131 9.98 -11.81 0.29
C PHE A 131 10.97 -10.98 -0.55
N LYS A 132 10.66 -9.73 -0.88
CA LYS A 132 11.62 -8.86 -1.59
C LYS A 132 12.72 -8.42 -0.65
N THR A 133 13.96 -8.57 -1.11
CA THR A 133 15.16 -8.12 -0.39
C THR A 133 15.18 -6.59 -0.29
N ILE A 134 15.55 -6.10 0.86
CA ILE A 134 15.77 -4.67 1.15
C ILE A 134 17.21 -4.40 1.58
N GLY A 135 17.65 -3.16 1.44
CA GLY A 135 19.03 -2.74 1.72
C GLY A 135 19.25 -2.38 3.19
N VAL A 136 19.10 -3.35 4.08
CA VAL A 136 19.47 -3.21 5.51
C VAL A 136 20.43 -4.33 5.89
N ASP A 137 21.35 -4.06 6.82
CA ASP A 137 22.36 -5.02 7.25
C ASP A 137 22.08 -5.58 8.65
N ARG A 138 21.31 -4.87 9.45
CA ARG A 138 20.93 -5.27 10.81
C ARG A 138 19.57 -4.71 11.18
N LEU A 139 18.87 -5.42 12.06
CA LEU A 139 17.62 -4.97 12.70
C LEU A 139 17.89 -4.70 14.18
N GLN A 140 17.30 -3.63 14.72
CA GLN A 140 17.34 -3.35 16.16
C GLN A 140 16.56 -4.38 16.96
N HIS A 141 15.48 -4.89 16.37
CA HIS A 141 14.69 -5.97 16.92
C HIS A 141 14.35 -6.99 15.82
N ALA A 142 14.80 -8.22 16.02
CA ALA A 142 14.42 -9.35 15.18
C ALA A 142 13.19 -10.01 15.78
N LEU A 143 12.09 -10.06 15.02
CA LEU A 143 10.85 -10.67 15.48
C LEU A 143 11.00 -12.16 15.72
N THR A 144 10.52 -12.62 16.87
CA THR A 144 10.32 -14.04 17.16
C THR A 144 9.22 -14.63 16.27
N GLU A 145 9.14 -15.95 16.15
CA GLU A 145 8.09 -16.62 15.36
C GLU A 145 6.66 -16.28 15.84
N SER A 146 6.48 -16.08 17.16
CA SER A 146 5.22 -15.64 17.72
C SER A 146 4.87 -14.21 17.29
N GLU A 147 5.85 -13.31 17.29
CA GLU A 147 5.69 -11.92 16.87
C GLU A 147 5.46 -11.81 15.37
N LYS A 148 6.15 -12.59 14.54
CA LYS A 148 5.89 -12.68 13.09
C LYS A 148 4.43 -13.05 12.80
N LYS A 149 3.89 -14.05 13.52
CA LYS A 149 2.47 -14.43 13.38
C LYS A 149 1.53 -13.29 13.80
N LYS A 150 1.85 -12.57 14.89
CA LYS A 150 1.08 -11.40 15.32
C LYS A 150 1.20 -10.24 14.31
N ALA A 151 2.41 -9.97 13.79
CA ALA A 151 2.61 -8.95 12.75
C ALA A 151 1.70 -9.20 11.55
N LEU A 152 1.67 -10.43 11.04
CA LEU A 152 0.80 -10.79 9.91
C LEU A 152 -0.69 -10.69 10.28
N LYS A 153 -1.07 -11.13 11.47
CA LYS A 153 -2.45 -11.07 11.94
C LYS A 153 -2.99 -9.65 12.04
N TYR A 154 -2.17 -8.71 12.50
CA TYR A 154 -2.57 -7.32 12.72
C TYR A 154 -2.13 -6.37 11.61
N GLY A 155 -1.55 -6.90 10.54
CA GLY A 155 -1.19 -6.11 9.37
C GLY A 155 0.01 -5.18 9.59
N ILE A 156 1.01 -5.64 10.34
CA ILE A 156 2.27 -4.92 10.57
C ILE A 156 3.29 -5.39 9.54
N LEU A 157 3.81 -4.46 8.76
CA LEU A 157 4.82 -4.70 7.73
C LEU A 157 6.20 -4.80 8.39
N ALA A 158 6.77 -6.00 8.36
CA ALA A 158 8.02 -6.29 9.05
C ALA A 158 9.12 -6.77 8.11
N THR A 159 10.36 -6.49 8.51
CA THR A 159 11.58 -7.00 7.90
C THR A 159 12.08 -8.21 8.68
N VAL A 160 12.52 -9.24 7.97
CA VAL A 160 13.06 -10.47 8.57
C VAL A 160 14.35 -10.90 7.87
N LEU A 161 15.25 -11.52 8.61
CA LEU A 161 16.41 -12.20 8.02
C LEU A 161 15.96 -13.46 7.30
N ASN A 162 16.42 -13.63 6.09
CA ASN A 162 16.30 -14.89 5.37
C ASN A 162 17.57 -15.72 5.64
N ASP A 163 17.42 -16.78 6.43
CA ASP A 163 18.53 -17.61 6.89
C ASP A 163 19.27 -18.31 5.75
N TYR A 164 18.59 -18.58 4.61
CA TYR A 164 19.20 -19.22 3.46
C TYR A 164 20.09 -18.29 2.64
N THR A 165 19.71 -17.01 2.56
CA THR A 165 20.43 -16.02 1.73
C THR A 165 21.29 -15.06 2.53
N GLY A 166 21.10 -15.00 3.85
CA GLY A 166 21.72 -14.02 4.73
C GLY A 166 21.25 -12.57 4.49
N LYS A 167 20.18 -12.39 3.70
CA LYS A 167 19.65 -11.07 3.34
C LYS A 167 18.36 -10.75 4.10
N PHE A 168 18.10 -9.48 4.29
CA PHE A 168 16.86 -9.02 4.91
C PHE A 168 15.76 -8.85 3.85
N ASN A 169 14.60 -9.43 4.13
CA ASN A 169 13.46 -9.43 3.23
C ASN A 169 12.22 -8.88 3.93
N ILE A 170 11.28 -8.35 3.15
CA ILE A 170 9.94 -8.07 3.62
C ILE A 170 9.25 -9.39 3.94
N LEU A 171 8.73 -9.55 5.17
CA LEU A 171 8.06 -10.79 5.61
C LEU A 171 6.85 -11.11 4.73
N GLN A 172 5.93 -10.17 4.63
CA GLN A 172 4.78 -10.21 3.74
C GLN A 172 4.25 -8.79 3.49
N GLY A 173 3.74 -8.54 2.31
CA GLY A 173 3.15 -7.26 1.93
C GLY A 173 1.74 -7.08 2.47
N VAL A 174 1.61 -6.68 3.74
CA VAL A 174 0.34 -6.50 4.44
C VAL A 174 0.10 -5.03 4.82
N ASN A 175 -1.17 -4.66 4.92
CA ASN A 175 -1.63 -3.37 5.44
C ASN A 175 -2.41 -3.57 6.75
N THR A 176 -2.80 -2.48 7.41
CA THR A 176 -3.41 -2.52 8.75
C THR A 176 -4.89 -2.91 8.77
N LEU A 177 -5.48 -3.37 7.68
CA LEU A 177 -6.87 -3.84 7.65
C LEU A 177 -7.06 -5.03 8.58
N GLN A 178 -7.97 -4.91 9.55
CA GLN A 178 -8.22 -5.96 10.55
C GLN A 178 -9.21 -7.03 10.08
N ASP A 179 -10.10 -6.68 9.14
CA ASP A 179 -10.99 -7.64 8.48
C ASP A 179 -10.23 -8.43 7.40
N ASN A 180 -9.37 -9.34 7.86
CA ASN A 180 -8.45 -10.10 7.02
C ASN A 180 -8.70 -11.61 7.02
N ALA A 181 -9.87 -12.04 7.49
CA ALA A 181 -10.27 -13.45 7.48
C ALA A 181 -10.37 -14.01 6.05
N ASN A 182 -10.75 -13.15 5.10
CA ASN A 182 -10.82 -13.45 3.68
C ASN A 182 -9.86 -12.55 2.90
N LEU A 183 -9.48 -12.98 1.71
CA LEU A 183 -8.60 -12.20 0.83
C LEU A 183 -9.17 -10.81 0.53
N PHE A 184 -10.50 -10.73 0.36
CA PHE A 184 -11.24 -9.49 0.19
C PHE A 184 -12.42 -9.45 1.16
N ASN A 185 -12.62 -8.32 1.82
CA ASN A 185 -13.81 -8.08 2.63
C ASN A 185 -15.04 -7.74 1.74
N ALA A 186 -16.21 -7.58 2.36
CA ALA A 186 -17.45 -7.24 1.66
C ALA A 186 -17.39 -5.90 0.90
N LYS A 187 -16.46 -5.01 1.25
CA LYS A 187 -16.22 -3.72 0.58
C LYS A 187 -15.19 -3.81 -0.56
N GLY A 188 -14.69 -5.01 -0.88
CA GLY A 188 -13.65 -5.20 -1.89
C GLY A 188 -12.26 -4.73 -1.47
N GLN A 189 -12.04 -4.48 -0.19
CA GLN A 189 -10.72 -4.13 0.36
C GLN A 189 -9.95 -5.40 0.70
N SER A 190 -8.63 -5.37 0.54
CA SER A 190 -7.75 -6.48 0.84
C SER A 190 -6.70 -6.08 1.87
N TYR A 191 -6.29 -7.03 2.71
CA TYR A 191 -5.13 -6.86 3.58
C TYR A 191 -3.80 -6.91 2.81
N SER A 192 -3.80 -7.34 1.55
CA SER A 192 -2.58 -7.37 0.72
C SER A 192 -2.32 -6.02 0.06
N ILE A 193 -1.10 -5.50 0.25
CA ILE A 193 -0.63 -4.27 -0.42
C ILE A 193 -0.68 -4.42 -1.94
N GLN A 194 -0.31 -5.59 -2.48
CA GLN A 194 -0.31 -5.83 -3.92
C GLN A 194 -1.69 -5.58 -4.54
N PHE A 195 -2.73 -6.19 -3.97
CA PHE A 195 -4.08 -6.06 -4.52
C PHE A 195 -4.60 -4.64 -4.45
N MET A 196 -4.36 -3.96 -3.34
CA MET A 196 -4.78 -2.56 -3.19
C MET A 196 -4.03 -1.64 -4.16
N ARG A 197 -2.75 -1.90 -4.44
CA ARG A 197 -1.99 -1.15 -5.45
C ARG A 197 -2.53 -1.37 -6.87
N ILE A 198 -2.94 -2.59 -7.22
CA ILE A 198 -3.58 -2.88 -8.51
C ILE A 198 -4.89 -2.11 -8.64
N VAL A 199 -5.74 -2.17 -7.60
CA VAL A 199 -7.01 -1.42 -7.58
C VAL A 199 -6.78 0.07 -7.71
N ALA A 200 -5.84 0.63 -6.95
CA ALA A 200 -5.50 2.05 -6.99
C ALA A 200 -4.99 2.47 -8.37
N GLN A 201 -4.14 1.67 -9.01
CA GLN A 201 -3.63 1.94 -10.34
C GLN A 201 -4.74 1.95 -11.38
N ILE A 202 -5.63 0.96 -11.37
CA ILE A 202 -6.77 0.90 -12.30
C ILE A 202 -7.70 2.09 -12.10
N ASN A 203 -8.04 2.42 -10.86
CA ASN A 203 -8.89 3.57 -10.56
C ASN A 203 -8.26 4.88 -11.06
N LYS A 204 -6.96 5.08 -10.81
CA LYS A 204 -6.22 6.23 -11.30
C LYS A 204 -6.25 6.34 -12.82
N GLU A 205 -5.93 5.24 -13.51
CA GLU A 205 -5.91 5.20 -14.97
C GLU A 205 -7.30 5.44 -15.56
N LEU A 206 -8.36 4.88 -14.96
CA LEU A 206 -9.73 5.15 -15.36
C LEU A 206 -10.10 6.62 -15.21
N ILE A 207 -9.75 7.26 -14.09
CA ILE A 207 -10.03 8.68 -13.87
C ILE A 207 -9.31 9.55 -14.89
N VAL A 208 -7.99 9.33 -15.07
CA VAL A 208 -7.18 10.13 -16.00
C VAL A 208 -7.65 9.96 -17.44
N ASN A 209 -7.80 8.70 -17.90
CA ASN A 209 -8.16 8.43 -19.28
C ASN A 209 -9.63 8.83 -19.57
N ALA A 210 -10.56 8.62 -18.63
CA ALA A 210 -11.94 9.07 -18.80
C ALA A 210 -12.03 10.61 -18.92
N THR A 211 -11.19 11.32 -18.16
CA THR A 211 -11.13 12.79 -18.25
C THR A 211 -10.65 13.22 -19.64
N LEU A 212 -9.65 12.55 -20.18
CA LEU A 212 -9.12 12.86 -21.51
C LEU A 212 -10.07 12.41 -22.64
N ASP A 213 -10.56 11.17 -22.57
CA ASP A 213 -11.30 10.54 -23.65
C ASP A 213 -12.77 10.94 -23.68
N LEU A 214 -13.41 11.16 -22.52
CA LEU A 214 -14.84 11.40 -22.43
C LEU A 214 -15.19 12.87 -22.14
N LEU A 215 -14.36 13.58 -21.41
CA LEU A 215 -14.63 14.97 -20.97
C LEU A 215 -13.80 16.00 -21.73
N GLY A 216 -12.57 15.65 -22.15
CA GLY A 216 -11.62 16.57 -22.75
C GLY A 216 -11.55 16.54 -24.29
N GLN A 217 -12.44 15.82 -24.98
CA GLN A 217 -12.33 15.69 -26.43
C GLN A 217 -12.69 16.97 -27.17
N GLU A 218 -11.72 17.55 -27.87
CA GLU A 218 -11.94 18.53 -28.94
C GLU A 218 -12.68 17.95 -30.16
N ASN A 219 -12.81 16.63 -30.24
CA ASN A 219 -13.31 15.88 -31.38
C ASN A 219 -14.73 15.30 -31.21
N GLY A 220 -15.64 16.04 -30.60
CA GLY A 220 -17.04 15.86 -30.94
C GLY A 220 -17.89 14.92 -30.06
N VAL A 221 -17.44 14.42 -28.93
CA VAL A 221 -18.38 13.91 -27.94
C VAL A 221 -18.85 15.08 -27.09
N ASN A 222 -19.99 15.64 -27.45
CA ASN A 222 -20.63 16.69 -26.66
C ASN A 222 -20.93 16.08 -25.28
N ALA A 223 -20.40 16.66 -24.22
CA ALA A 223 -20.65 16.20 -22.84
C ALA A 223 -22.16 16.06 -22.54
N ASN A 224 -23.00 16.83 -23.24
CA ASN A 224 -24.45 16.74 -23.17
C ASN A 224 -25.04 15.48 -23.82
N THR A 225 -24.29 14.77 -24.67
CA THR A 225 -24.73 13.53 -25.35
C THR A 225 -24.12 12.28 -24.77
N LEU A 226 -23.22 12.43 -23.78
CA LEU A 226 -22.62 11.29 -23.10
C LEU A 226 -23.71 10.50 -22.35
N THR A 227 -23.83 9.20 -22.61
CA THR A 227 -24.79 8.32 -21.96
C THR A 227 -24.12 7.38 -20.97
N ALA A 228 -24.89 6.88 -19.98
CA ALA A 228 -24.38 5.85 -19.06
C ALA A 228 -23.92 4.58 -19.80
N GLY A 229 -24.56 4.26 -20.93
CA GLY A 229 -24.14 3.16 -21.83
C GLY A 229 -22.75 3.41 -22.41
N ALA A 230 -22.51 4.59 -22.98
CA ALA A 230 -21.22 4.95 -23.56
C ALA A 230 -20.09 4.92 -22.54
N VAL A 231 -20.31 5.45 -21.32
CA VAL A 231 -19.34 5.38 -20.22
C VAL A 231 -19.08 3.94 -19.80
N LYS A 232 -20.12 3.09 -19.73
CA LYS A 232 -19.97 1.67 -19.43
C LYS A 232 -19.14 0.96 -20.48
N ASP A 233 -19.47 1.15 -21.78
CA ASP A 233 -18.80 0.48 -22.89
C ASP A 233 -17.32 0.90 -22.97
N TRP A 234 -17.03 2.18 -22.76
CA TRP A 234 -15.66 2.68 -22.64
C TRP A 234 -14.93 2.01 -21.47
N THR A 235 -15.54 1.93 -20.28
CA THR A 235 -14.96 1.26 -19.10
C THR A 235 -14.68 -0.22 -19.38
N VAL A 236 -15.61 -0.91 -20.05
CA VAL A 236 -15.43 -2.32 -20.44
C VAL A 236 -14.23 -2.47 -21.38
N ALA A 237 -14.15 -1.64 -22.43
CA ALA A 237 -13.02 -1.66 -23.37
C ALA A 237 -11.68 -1.39 -22.68
N TYR A 238 -11.65 -0.43 -21.75
CA TYR A 238 -10.48 -0.15 -20.95
C TYR A 238 -10.06 -1.35 -20.07
N LEU A 239 -10.97 -1.91 -19.29
CA LEU A 239 -10.69 -3.07 -18.45
C LEU A 239 -10.26 -4.28 -19.28
N GLN A 240 -10.84 -4.45 -20.47
CA GLN A 240 -10.45 -5.51 -21.40
C GLN A 240 -9.00 -5.34 -21.90
N SER A 241 -8.56 -4.11 -22.15
CA SER A 241 -7.16 -3.82 -22.51
C SER A 241 -6.16 -4.13 -21.39
N ARG A 242 -6.63 -4.15 -20.14
CA ARG A 242 -5.83 -4.49 -18.95
C ARG A 242 -5.93 -5.95 -18.55
N THR A 243 -6.80 -6.72 -19.22
CA THR A 243 -6.94 -8.16 -19.08
C THR A 243 -6.06 -8.78 -20.16
N ALA A 244 -4.88 -9.24 -19.82
CA ALA A 244 -3.95 -9.59 -20.85
C ALA A 244 -4.03 -11.01 -21.34
N THR A 245 -3.61 -11.13 -22.57
CA THR A 245 -3.29 -12.38 -23.26
C THR A 245 -1.83 -12.81 -23.05
N ASP A 246 -0.91 -11.91 -22.67
CA ASP A 246 0.51 -12.19 -22.49
C ASP A 246 1.05 -11.72 -21.13
N ALA A 247 1.64 -12.66 -20.43
CA ALA A 247 1.85 -12.79 -19.00
C ALA A 247 2.65 -11.72 -18.23
N GLN A 248 3.21 -10.68 -18.84
CA GLN A 248 4.15 -9.80 -18.13
C GLN A 248 3.57 -8.48 -17.62
N ASP A 249 2.53 -7.95 -18.24
CA ASP A 249 1.99 -6.62 -17.89
C ASP A 249 0.53 -6.64 -17.42
N ASN A 250 0.02 -7.80 -17.01
CA ASN A 250 -1.37 -7.98 -16.63
C ASN A 250 -1.68 -7.47 -15.24
N LEU A 251 -2.41 -6.36 -15.16
CA LEU A 251 -2.91 -5.89 -13.88
C LEU A 251 -4.00 -6.82 -13.34
N ILE A 252 -4.86 -7.35 -14.21
CA ILE A 252 -6.01 -8.19 -13.82
C ILE A 252 -6.12 -9.44 -14.70
N LEU A 253 -6.73 -10.51 -14.17
CA LEU A 253 -7.05 -11.74 -14.90
C LEU A 253 -8.36 -11.63 -15.65
N SER A 254 -9.36 -11.03 -15.04
CA SER A 254 -10.68 -10.81 -15.60
C SER A 254 -11.42 -9.73 -14.84
N PHE A 255 -12.56 -9.30 -15.37
CA PHE A 255 -13.47 -8.37 -14.73
C PHE A 255 -14.92 -8.79 -14.96
N LYS A 256 -15.84 -8.28 -14.13
CA LYS A 256 -17.28 -8.53 -14.24
C LYS A 256 -18.10 -7.45 -13.56
N ASP A 257 -19.41 -7.50 -13.76
CA ASP A 257 -20.39 -6.63 -13.08
C ASP A 257 -20.10 -5.13 -13.28
N VAL A 258 -19.74 -4.73 -14.51
CA VAL A 258 -19.58 -3.31 -14.84
C VAL A 258 -20.95 -2.66 -14.95
N VAL A 259 -21.24 -1.76 -14.01
CA VAL A 259 -22.52 -1.03 -13.94
C VAL A 259 -22.22 0.45 -13.84
N THR A 260 -22.83 1.23 -14.75
CA THR A 260 -22.75 2.70 -14.74
C THR A 260 -24.13 3.29 -14.51
N THR A 261 -24.22 4.19 -13.55
CA THR A 261 -25.43 4.95 -13.24
C THR A 261 -25.16 6.44 -13.31
N ARG A 262 -26.11 7.20 -13.87
CA ARG A 262 -26.04 8.67 -13.83
C ARG A 262 -26.79 9.17 -12.60
N LYS A 263 -26.16 10.07 -11.86
CA LYS A 263 -26.79 10.84 -10.77
C LYS A 263 -26.45 12.30 -11.01
N GLU A 264 -27.47 13.09 -11.26
CA GLU A 264 -27.33 14.52 -11.60
C GLU A 264 -26.37 14.74 -12.78
N ASP A 265 -25.25 15.39 -12.57
CA ASP A 265 -24.20 15.73 -13.52
C ASP A 265 -23.03 14.74 -13.52
N ALA A 266 -23.09 13.66 -12.72
CA ALA A 266 -22.01 12.70 -12.54
C ALA A 266 -22.40 11.28 -12.97
N TYR A 267 -21.42 10.53 -13.47
CA TYR A 267 -21.50 9.10 -13.75
C TYR A 267 -20.74 8.31 -12.68
N PHE A 268 -21.40 7.31 -12.11
CA PHE A 268 -20.85 6.38 -11.14
C PHE A 268 -20.73 5.02 -11.78
N THR A 269 -19.49 4.55 -11.93
CA THR A 269 -19.20 3.22 -12.47
C THR A 269 -18.66 2.33 -11.38
N THR A 270 -19.27 1.17 -11.20
CA THR A 270 -18.80 0.09 -10.33
C THR A 270 -18.40 -1.12 -11.16
N TYR A 271 -17.38 -1.82 -10.75
CA TYR A 271 -16.89 -3.02 -11.42
C TYR A 271 -16.23 -3.96 -10.42
N LYS A 272 -16.10 -5.23 -10.79
CA LYS A 272 -15.34 -6.23 -10.03
C LYS A 272 -14.19 -6.73 -10.88
N ILE A 273 -13.01 -6.81 -10.28
CA ILE A 273 -11.79 -7.34 -10.92
C ILE A 273 -11.33 -8.62 -10.22
N VAL A 274 -10.74 -9.51 -10.99
CA VAL A 274 -10.08 -10.71 -10.51
C VAL A 274 -8.58 -10.53 -10.74
N VAL A 275 -7.80 -10.70 -9.70
CA VAL A 275 -6.33 -10.57 -9.73
C VAL A 275 -5.65 -11.90 -9.40
N ASN A 276 -4.40 -12.05 -9.80
CA ASN A 276 -3.61 -13.23 -9.43
C ASN A 276 -3.32 -13.23 -7.93
N ASN A 277 -3.49 -14.40 -7.31
CA ASN A 277 -3.11 -14.59 -5.93
C ASN A 277 -1.59 -14.55 -5.77
N GLU A 278 -1.14 -13.91 -4.70
CA GLU A 278 0.25 -13.95 -4.29
C GLU A 278 0.61 -15.35 -3.78
N ILE A 279 1.69 -15.93 -4.31
CA ILE A 279 2.22 -17.20 -3.81
C ILE A 279 3.07 -16.90 -2.57
N THR A 280 2.58 -17.29 -1.40
CA THR A 280 3.27 -17.08 -0.13
C THR A 280 3.97 -18.32 0.41
N LYS A 281 3.64 -19.52 -0.13
CA LYS A 281 4.20 -20.80 0.32
C LYS A 281 4.42 -21.75 -0.85
N LEU A 282 5.57 -22.40 -0.86
CA LEU A 282 5.91 -23.49 -1.77
C LEU A 282 6.32 -24.70 -0.94
N PHE A 283 5.74 -25.85 -1.23
CA PHE A 283 6.09 -27.12 -0.60
C PHE A 283 6.67 -28.06 -1.65
N PHE A 284 7.86 -28.58 -1.39
CA PHE A 284 8.50 -29.58 -2.23
C PHE A 284 8.57 -30.92 -1.48
N THR A 285 8.05 -31.97 -2.09
CA THR A 285 8.16 -33.33 -1.56
C THR A 285 9.06 -34.15 -2.51
N GLY A 286 10.22 -34.54 -2.03
CA GLY A 286 11.13 -35.42 -2.75
C GLY A 286 10.98 -36.89 -2.30
N TYR A 287 10.96 -37.81 -3.24
CA TYR A 287 10.98 -39.26 -2.97
C TYR A 287 12.31 -39.83 -3.41
N LEU A 288 12.94 -40.62 -2.53
CA LEU A 288 14.12 -41.41 -2.85
C LEU A 288 13.65 -42.70 -3.49
N ILE A 289 13.99 -42.91 -4.75
CA ILE A 289 13.75 -44.18 -5.46
C ILE A 289 15.05 -44.98 -5.44
N ARG A 290 14.99 -46.19 -4.91
CA ARG A 290 16.13 -47.13 -4.95
C ARG A 290 16.19 -47.70 -6.36
N GLY A 291 17.28 -47.42 -7.09
CA GLY A 291 17.58 -48.03 -8.37
C GLY A 291 18.13 -49.46 -8.23
#